data_0c0b2655403169e9a9af7f57b14cc9d0
#
_entry.id   0c0b2655403169e9a9af7f57b14cc9d0
#
_cell.length_a   1.000
_cell.length_b   1.000
_cell.length_c   1.000
_cell.angle_alpha   90.00
_cell.angle_beta   90.00
_cell.angle_gamma   90.00
#
_symmetry.space_group_name_H-M   'P 1'
#
loop_
_entity.id
_entity.type
_entity.pdbx_description
1 polymer ?
#
loop_
_entity_poly.entity_id
_entity_poly.type
_entity_poly.pdbx_seq_one_letter_code
_entity_poly.pdbx_strand_id
1 'polypeptide(L)'
;KILNPLQIVLSGDKGSDTTKFGLFVPTDVSNSQSPYNFLLLSMYQGPETRVLIEKATAVFFEFINSILEAGDLEMDVGNGSEFIATKVLFVGDLKMLPFVFGVDHSSSTTFCPLCLVKRNDHKKEACSGPVRQLNEPISLNIPLSNIVCPPLHIIQGLTNKILEVSDKEKRKELFKNVKIKASYRETSLLTGRDGQKFLEFVVKNPEKDVDYRVTLTKLYELSQWASVEKYKILTRDKKSVPNRLVSVINEFSQSWRNDKLTAINKLHLVEAHLADFIILHSGWGIFGEQGIEALHHLGNIATKCCFGANQNNALKVH
;
A
#
# COMPACT_ATOMS: atom_id res chain seq x y z
N LYS A 1 20.75 10.15 -2.23
CA LYS A 1 21.18 9.56 -3.53
C LYS A 1 19.92 9.18 -4.28
N ILE A 2 19.69 9.75 -5.45
CA ILE A 2 18.57 9.43 -6.33
C ILE A 2 18.81 8.02 -6.89
N LEU A 3 17.78 7.20 -6.94
CA LEU A 3 17.83 5.86 -7.54
C LEU A 3 18.03 6.02 -9.06
N ASN A 4 18.86 5.19 -9.66
CA ASN A 4 19.05 5.19 -11.11
C ASN A 4 18.46 3.87 -11.67
N PRO A 5 17.41 3.87 -12.48
CA PRO A 5 16.68 5.05 -12.98
C PRO A 5 15.95 5.84 -11.89
N LEU A 6 15.64 7.11 -12.14
CA LEU A 6 14.79 7.93 -11.29
C LEU A 6 13.43 7.25 -11.15
N GLN A 7 13.02 7.01 -9.94
CA GLN A 7 11.70 6.44 -9.67
C GLN A 7 10.75 7.54 -9.20
N ILE A 8 9.63 7.69 -9.87
CA ILE A 8 8.54 8.58 -9.48
C ILE A 8 7.37 7.71 -9.03
N VAL A 9 6.85 7.94 -7.84
CA VAL A 9 5.69 7.24 -7.33
C VAL A 9 4.50 8.18 -7.35
N LEU A 10 3.54 7.89 -8.21
CA LEU A 10 2.24 8.50 -8.20
C LEU A 10 1.36 7.78 -7.18
N SER A 11 0.71 8.54 -6.31
CA SER A 11 -0.16 7.98 -5.29
C SER A 11 -1.53 8.62 -5.31
N GLY A 12 -2.55 7.80 -5.09
CA GLY A 12 -3.93 8.24 -4.95
C GLY A 12 -4.57 7.63 -3.71
N ASP A 13 -5.31 8.45 -2.94
CA ASP A 13 -6.03 7.97 -1.76
C ASP A 13 -7.24 8.85 -1.44
N LYS A 14 -8.23 8.26 -0.79
CA LYS A 14 -9.41 8.95 -0.28
C LYS A 14 -9.43 8.95 1.23
N GLY A 15 -9.31 10.14 1.83
CA GLY A 15 -9.47 10.36 3.27
C GLY A 15 -10.72 11.17 3.56
N SER A 16 -11.69 10.59 4.27
CA SER A 16 -13.00 11.19 4.51
C SER A 16 -13.73 11.49 3.19
N ASP A 17 -14.05 12.77 2.94
CA ASP A 17 -14.78 13.21 1.75
C ASP A 17 -13.86 13.72 0.63
N THR A 18 -12.55 13.66 0.83
CA THR A 18 -11.58 14.24 -0.10
C THR A 18 -10.72 13.17 -0.73
N THR A 19 -10.68 13.14 -2.07
CA THR A 19 -9.75 12.31 -2.85
C THR A 19 -8.55 13.17 -3.24
N LYS A 20 -7.34 12.66 -3.04
CA LYS A 20 -6.08 13.32 -3.34
C LYS A 20 -5.22 12.46 -4.23
N PHE A 21 -4.54 13.13 -5.16
CA PHE A 21 -3.48 12.55 -5.97
C PHE A 21 -2.21 13.39 -5.79
N GLY A 22 -1.10 12.72 -5.69
CA GLY A 22 0.18 13.38 -5.60
C GLY A 22 1.31 12.46 -6.00
N LEU A 23 2.50 12.99 -6.06
CA LEU A 23 3.68 12.22 -6.36
C LEU A 23 4.79 12.46 -5.34
N PHE A 24 5.69 11.50 -5.26
CA PHE A 24 6.95 11.64 -4.54
C PHE A 24 8.06 10.88 -5.24
N VAL A 25 9.29 11.28 -4.97
CA VAL A 25 10.49 10.57 -5.41
C VAL A 25 11.02 9.79 -4.21
N PRO A 26 10.99 8.44 -4.25
CA PRO A 26 11.53 7.64 -3.17
C PRO A 26 13.03 7.85 -3.07
N THR A 27 13.50 8.04 -1.86
CA THR A 27 14.91 8.18 -1.54
C THR A 27 15.33 7.08 -0.57
N ASP A 28 16.61 6.83 -0.44
CA ASP A 28 17.13 5.84 0.49
C ASP A 28 17.19 6.34 1.95
N VAL A 29 16.64 7.52 2.23
CA VAL A 29 16.54 8.07 3.59
C VAL A 29 15.21 7.68 4.25
N SER A 30 15.23 7.54 5.58
CA SER A 30 14.10 7.08 6.39
C SER A 30 12.82 7.92 6.27
N ASN A 31 12.94 9.18 5.83
CA ASN A 31 11.83 10.13 5.73
C ASN A 31 11.29 10.29 4.29
N SER A 32 11.61 9.39 3.36
CA SER A 32 11.14 9.49 1.97
C SER A 32 9.61 9.57 1.85
N GLN A 33 8.88 9.00 2.79
CA GLN A 33 7.42 9.04 2.87
C GLN A 33 6.87 10.10 3.83
N SER A 34 7.67 11.09 4.18
CA SER A 34 7.16 12.27 4.88
C SER A 34 6.15 13.01 4.01
N PRO A 35 5.03 13.52 4.58
CA PRO A 35 4.07 14.32 3.82
C PRO A 35 4.71 15.58 3.21
N TYR A 36 5.83 16.05 3.74
CA TYR A 36 6.59 17.19 3.22
C TYR A 36 7.38 16.87 1.95
N ASN A 37 7.60 15.59 1.64
CA ASN A 37 8.26 15.13 0.41
C ASN A 37 7.24 14.76 -0.68
N PHE A 38 5.97 15.05 -0.43
CA PHE A 38 4.86 14.71 -1.30
C PHE A 38 4.38 15.95 -2.04
N LEU A 39 4.41 15.93 -3.36
CA LEU A 39 3.84 16.98 -4.20
C LEU A 39 2.38 16.64 -4.47
N LEU A 40 1.46 17.43 -3.90
CA LEU A 40 0.04 17.32 -4.19
C LEU A 40 -0.24 17.84 -5.60
N LEU A 41 -0.81 17.00 -6.45
CA LEU A 41 -1.13 17.32 -7.85
C LEU A 41 -2.60 17.67 -8.03
N SER A 42 -3.48 16.95 -7.35
CA SER A 42 -4.93 17.14 -7.45
C SER A 42 -5.62 16.81 -6.13
N MET A 43 -6.66 17.54 -5.85
CA MET A 43 -7.55 17.29 -4.71
C MET A 43 -8.97 17.68 -5.08
N TYR A 44 -9.93 16.80 -4.81
CA TYR A 44 -11.34 17.09 -4.97
C TYR A 44 -12.19 16.48 -3.86
N GLN A 45 -13.34 17.09 -3.60
CA GLN A 45 -14.34 16.57 -2.69
C GLN A 45 -15.39 15.79 -3.47
N GLY A 46 -15.70 14.58 -3.04
CA GLY A 46 -16.72 13.77 -3.66
C GLY A 46 -16.41 12.27 -3.66
N PRO A 47 -17.29 11.49 -4.32
CA PRO A 47 -17.10 10.04 -4.41
C PRO A 47 -15.92 9.67 -5.30
N GLU A 48 -15.31 8.52 -5.03
CA GLU A 48 -14.36 7.90 -5.94
C GLU A 48 -15.14 7.29 -7.10
N THR A 49 -15.23 8.02 -8.18
CA THR A 49 -15.79 7.54 -9.45
C THR A 49 -14.80 7.76 -10.56
N ARG A 50 -14.82 6.88 -11.58
CA ARG A 50 -13.97 6.99 -12.75
C ARG A 50 -14.04 8.39 -13.37
N VAL A 51 -15.24 8.90 -13.59
CA VAL A 51 -15.48 10.21 -14.24
C VAL A 51 -14.87 11.36 -13.46
N LEU A 52 -14.98 11.36 -12.11
CA LEU A 52 -14.41 12.43 -11.30
C LEU A 52 -12.88 12.32 -11.21
N ILE A 53 -12.35 11.11 -11.13
CA ILE A 53 -10.91 10.88 -11.16
C ILE A 53 -10.34 11.37 -12.50
N GLU A 54 -10.90 10.96 -13.63
CA GLU A 54 -10.47 11.39 -14.96
C GLU A 54 -10.47 12.92 -15.10
N LYS A 55 -11.55 13.59 -14.68
CA LYS A 55 -11.63 15.05 -14.72
C LYS A 55 -10.58 15.73 -13.82
N ALA A 56 -10.39 15.21 -12.62
CA ALA A 56 -9.48 15.80 -11.64
C ALA A 56 -7.99 15.54 -11.95
N THR A 57 -7.69 14.52 -12.78
CA THR A 57 -6.33 14.06 -13.03
C THR A 57 -5.87 14.25 -14.49
N ALA A 58 -6.75 14.62 -15.40
CA ALA A 58 -6.50 14.65 -16.85
C ALA A 58 -5.15 15.30 -17.22
N VAL A 59 -4.92 16.53 -16.74
CA VAL A 59 -3.73 17.31 -17.11
C VAL A 59 -2.44 16.65 -16.65
N PHE A 60 -2.40 16.18 -15.39
CA PHE A 60 -1.17 15.59 -14.90
C PHE A 60 -0.99 14.12 -15.34
N PHE A 61 -2.06 13.38 -15.63
CA PHE A 61 -1.94 12.06 -16.25
C PHE A 61 -1.39 12.14 -17.67
N GLU A 62 -1.79 13.15 -18.46
CA GLU A 62 -1.20 13.41 -19.76
C GLU A 62 0.31 13.67 -19.64
N PHE A 63 0.73 14.49 -18.69
CA PHE A 63 2.15 14.73 -18.43
C PHE A 63 2.88 13.44 -17.99
N ILE A 64 2.30 12.63 -17.09
CA ILE A 64 2.90 11.36 -16.68
C ILE A 64 3.00 10.38 -17.87
N ASN A 65 2.02 10.34 -18.74
CA ASN A 65 2.05 9.49 -19.94
C ASN A 65 3.18 9.93 -20.89
N SER A 66 3.43 11.23 -21.04
CA SER A 66 4.56 11.72 -21.87
C SER A 66 5.92 11.25 -21.31
N ILE A 67 6.10 11.21 -19.98
CA ILE A 67 7.29 10.63 -19.34
C ILE A 67 7.38 9.12 -19.58
N LEU A 68 6.25 8.41 -19.50
CA LEU A 68 6.21 6.96 -19.76
C LEU A 68 6.56 6.60 -21.20
N GLU A 69 6.11 7.41 -22.16
CA GLU A 69 6.40 7.24 -23.59
C GLU A 69 7.86 7.57 -23.92
N ALA A 70 8.40 8.64 -23.36
CA ALA A 70 9.79 9.03 -23.52
C ALA A 70 10.76 8.07 -22.81
N GLY A 71 10.35 7.52 -21.67
CA GLY A 71 11.21 6.69 -20.81
C GLY A 71 12.22 7.47 -19.98
N ASP A 72 12.25 8.79 -20.12
CA ASP A 72 13.12 9.71 -19.41
C ASP A 72 12.41 11.02 -19.05
N LEU A 73 13.05 11.80 -18.20
CA LEU A 73 12.61 13.13 -17.79
C LEU A 73 13.74 14.11 -17.99
N GLU A 74 13.46 15.19 -18.72
CA GLU A 74 14.38 16.32 -18.83
C GLU A 74 14.39 17.11 -17.52
N MET A 75 15.55 17.26 -16.93
CA MET A 75 15.73 17.99 -15.67
C MET A 75 16.80 19.07 -15.83
N ASP A 76 16.50 20.28 -15.36
CA ASP A 76 17.51 21.33 -15.21
C ASP A 76 18.42 20.98 -14.01
N VAL A 77 19.70 20.79 -14.30
CA VAL A 77 20.73 20.47 -13.30
C VAL A 77 21.59 21.67 -12.97
N GLY A 78 21.16 22.89 -13.33
CA GLY A 78 21.81 24.15 -13.01
C GLY A 78 22.91 24.55 -14.02
N ASN A 79 23.45 23.62 -14.80
CA ASN A 79 24.43 23.84 -15.85
C ASN A 79 23.88 23.51 -17.25
N GLY A 80 22.59 23.29 -17.35
CA GLY A 80 21.86 22.83 -18.54
C GLY A 80 20.86 21.77 -18.21
N SER A 81 20.20 21.20 -19.23
CA SER A 81 19.26 20.11 -19.08
C SER A 81 19.91 18.76 -19.27
N GLU A 82 19.56 17.79 -18.42
CA GLU A 82 19.93 16.38 -18.58
C GLU A 82 18.68 15.51 -18.69
N PHE A 83 18.73 14.48 -19.55
CA PHE A 83 17.69 13.46 -19.64
C PHE A 83 18.02 12.32 -18.68
N ILE A 84 17.14 12.09 -17.73
CA ILE A 84 17.31 11.06 -16.70
C ILE A 84 16.31 9.94 -16.95
N ALA A 85 16.80 8.72 -17.19
CA ALA A 85 15.96 7.54 -17.32
C ALA A 85 15.00 7.44 -16.13
N THR A 86 13.71 7.37 -16.41
CA THR A 86 12.67 7.53 -15.40
C THR A 86 11.70 6.34 -15.42
N LYS A 87 11.32 5.88 -14.25
CA LYS A 87 10.35 4.84 -14.03
C LYS A 87 9.21 5.38 -13.18
N VAL A 88 7.98 5.26 -13.67
CA VAL A 88 6.79 5.67 -12.91
C VAL A 88 6.12 4.45 -12.31
N LEU A 89 5.83 4.52 -11.01
CA LEU A 89 5.05 3.53 -10.26
C LEU A 89 3.74 4.17 -9.80
N PHE A 90 2.74 3.34 -9.53
CA PHE A 90 1.49 3.79 -8.91
C PHE A 90 1.23 3.04 -7.61
N VAL A 91 0.88 3.78 -6.55
CA VAL A 91 0.41 3.21 -5.28
C VAL A 91 -0.95 3.81 -4.91
N GLY A 92 -1.87 2.96 -4.52
CA GLY A 92 -3.19 3.37 -4.03
C GLY A 92 -3.85 2.22 -3.30
N ASP A 93 -4.94 2.52 -2.60
CA ASP A 93 -5.68 1.44 -1.98
C ASP A 93 -6.32 0.51 -3.04
N LEU A 94 -6.66 -0.72 -2.63
CA LEU A 94 -7.24 -1.70 -3.55
C LEU A 94 -8.64 -1.31 -4.07
N LYS A 95 -9.28 -0.29 -3.50
CA LYS A 95 -10.56 0.23 -3.97
C LYS A 95 -10.37 1.25 -5.07
N MET A 96 -9.25 1.99 -5.06
CA MET A 96 -8.95 2.99 -6.07
C MET A 96 -8.49 2.38 -7.40
N LEU A 97 -7.77 1.25 -7.37
CA LEU A 97 -7.23 0.60 -8.56
C LEU A 97 -8.28 0.33 -9.66
N PRO A 98 -9.50 -0.14 -9.37
CA PRO A 98 -10.56 -0.28 -10.37
C PRO A 98 -10.92 1.02 -11.10
N PHE A 99 -10.89 2.13 -10.39
CA PHE A 99 -11.24 3.43 -10.98
C PHE A 99 -10.10 4.00 -11.82
N VAL A 100 -8.84 3.77 -11.41
CA VAL A 100 -7.66 4.28 -12.13
C VAL A 100 -7.28 3.40 -13.32
N PHE A 101 -7.38 2.08 -13.20
CA PHE A 101 -6.90 1.13 -14.22
C PHE A 101 -8.00 0.32 -14.91
N GLY A 102 -9.28 0.57 -14.61
CA GLY A 102 -10.39 -0.19 -15.22
C GLY A 102 -10.39 -1.68 -14.89
N VAL A 103 -9.70 -2.10 -13.83
CA VAL A 103 -9.67 -3.49 -13.38
C VAL A 103 -10.90 -3.84 -12.53
N ASP A 104 -11.16 -5.13 -12.34
CA ASP A 104 -12.29 -5.57 -11.53
C ASP A 104 -12.17 -5.15 -10.06
N HIS A 105 -13.31 -4.90 -9.45
CA HIS A 105 -13.36 -4.62 -8.02
C HIS A 105 -12.95 -5.83 -7.18
N SER A 106 -12.43 -5.55 -6.01
CA SER A 106 -12.01 -6.59 -5.04
C SER A 106 -13.13 -7.54 -4.61
N SER A 107 -14.40 -7.24 -4.90
CA SER A 107 -15.56 -8.10 -4.66
C SER A 107 -15.89 -9.03 -5.84
N SER A 108 -15.30 -8.82 -7.01
CA SER A 108 -15.57 -9.58 -8.24
C SER A 108 -15.06 -11.03 -8.15
N THR A 109 -15.49 -11.86 -9.09
CA THR A 109 -15.01 -13.24 -9.23
C THR A 109 -13.51 -13.27 -9.50
N THR A 110 -13.02 -12.40 -10.41
CA THR A 110 -11.62 -12.16 -10.73
C THR A 110 -11.16 -10.91 -10.00
N PHE A 111 -10.86 -11.03 -8.74
CA PHE A 111 -10.69 -9.91 -7.79
C PHE A 111 -9.32 -9.25 -7.79
N CYS A 112 -8.30 -9.91 -8.38
CA CYS A 112 -6.94 -9.39 -8.35
C CYS A 112 -6.77 -8.28 -9.40
N PRO A 113 -6.17 -7.13 -9.08
CA PRO A 113 -5.90 -6.10 -10.07
C PRO A 113 -4.79 -6.49 -11.06
N LEU A 114 -3.94 -7.48 -10.73
CA LEU A 114 -2.75 -7.82 -11.49
C LEU A 114 -2.92 -9.10 -12.34
N CYS A 115 -3.80 -10.03 -11.94
CA CYS A 115 -4.03 -11.28 -12.65
C CYS A 115 -5.50 -11.69 -12.66
N LEU A 116 -5.83 -12.69 -13.49
CA LEU A 116 -7.19 -13.20 -13.68
C LEU A 116 -7.53 -14.39 -12.76
N VAL A 117 -6.91 -14.46 -11.57
CA VAL A 117 -7.24 -15.50 -10.59
C VAL A 117 -8.70 -15.42 -10.16
N LYS A 118 -9.34 -16.58 -10.07
CA LYS A 118 -10.70 -16.68 -9.56
C LYS A 118 -10.69 -16.83 -8.03
N ARG A 119 -11.60 -16.15 -7.36
CA ARG A 119 -11.74 -16.17 -5.90
C ARG A 119 -11.89 -17.58 -5.32
N ASN A 120 -12.64 -18.44 -5.99
CA ASN A 120 -12.88 -19.79 -5.49
C ASN A 120 -11.63 -20.68 -5.60
N ASP A 121 -10.75 -20.45 -6.57
CA ASP A 121 -9.50 -21.18 -6.71
C ASP A 121 -8.52 -20.72 -5.62
N HIS A 122 -8.36 -19.42 -5.43
CA HIS A 122 -7.52 -18.89 -4.37
C HIS A 122 -7.94 -19.29 -2.95
N LYS A 123 -9.24 -19.52 -2.71
CA LYS A 123 -9.72 -20.02 -1.40
C LYS A 123 -9.21 -21.41 -1.08
N LYS A 124 -8.96 -22.23 -2.09
CA LYS A 124 -8.50 -23.62 -1.92
C LYS A 124 -6.99 -23.69 -1.73
N GLU A 125 -6.25 -22.95 -2.53
CA GLU A 125 -4.78 -22.99 -2.56
C GLU A 125 -4.18 -21.64 -2.96
N ALA A 126 -2.88 -21.44 -2.68
CA ALA A 126 -2.12 -20.33 -3.21
C ALA A 126 -1.96 -20.52 -4.73
N CYS A 127 -2.51 -19.60 -5.50
CA CYS A 127 -2.47 -19.66 -6.95
C CYS A 127 -2.38 -18.28 -7.58
N SER A 128 -1.83 -18.21 -8.79
CA SER A 128 -1.89 -17.05 -9.67
C SER A 128 -2.72 -17.37 -10.89
N GLY A 129 -3.31 -16.35 -11.51
CA GLY A 129 -3.97 -16.46 -12.80
C GLY A 129 -3.09 -15.90 -13.92
N PRO A 130 -3.53 -16.01 -15.20
CA PRO A 130 -2.92 -15.28 -16.29
C PRO A 130 -2.80 -13.80 -15.98
N VAL A 131 -1.74 -13.15 -16.45
CA VAL A 131 -1.54 -11.71 -16.28
C VAL A 131 -2.75 -10.98 -16.89
N ARG A 132 -3.28 -10.03 -16.16
CA ARG A 132 -4.42 -9.22 -16.63
C ARG A 132 -3.95 -8.31 -17.77
N GLN A 133 -4.78 -8.17 -18.79
CA GLN A 133 -4.61 -7.13 -19.80
C GLN A 133 -5.59 -6.01 -19.49
N LEU A 134 -5.13 -4.77 -19.61
CA LEU A 134 -6.00 -3.60 -19.46
C LEU A 134 -6.74 -3.42 -20.78
N ASN A 135 -8.05 -3.65 -20.78
CA ASN A 135 -8.87 -3.58 -22.00
C ASN A 135 -9.12 -2.12 -22.45
N GLU A 136 -9.16 -1.21 -21.52
CA GLU A 136 -9.30 0.24 -21.77
C GLU A 136 -8.50 0.96 -20.68
N PRO A 137 -7.27 1.39 -20.97
CA PRO A 137 -6.54 2.20 -20.01
C PRO A 137 -7.33 3.49 -19.77
N ILE A 138 -7.67 3.75 -18.56
CA ILE A 138 -7.99 5.09 -18.13
C ILE A 138 -6.75 5.90 -18.41
N SER A 139 -6.90 7.16 -18.78
CA SER A 139 -5.92 8.21 -19.04
C SER A 139 -4.46 8.03 -18.52
N LEU A 140 -4.12 6.91 -17.88
CA LEU A 140 -2.82 6.62 -17.27
C LEU A 140 -2.26 5.27 -17.73
N ASN A 141 -1.17 5.28 -18.51
CA ASN A 141 -0.58 4.11 -19.19
C ASN A 141 0.51 3.38 -18.36
N ILE A 142 0.42 3.40 -17.04
CA ILE A 142 1.39 2.69 -16.18
C ILE A 142 1.24 1.17 -16.36
N PRO A 143 2.32 0.44 -16.66
CA PRO A 143 2.30 -1.02 -16.74
C PRO A 143 1.83 -1.65 -15.42
N LEU A 144 1.06 -2.74 -15.49
CA LEU A 144 0.58 -3.43 -14.27
C LEU A 144 1.72 -3.88 -13.35
N SER A 145 2.89 -4.22 -13.90
CA SER A 145 4.10 -4.55 -13.12
C SER A 145 4.61 -3.38 -12.27
N ASN A 146 4.21 -2.16 -12.58
CA ASN A 146 4.57 -0.94 -11.86
C ASN A 146 3.50 -0.51 -10.84
N ILE A 147 2.43 -1.29 -10.68
CA ILE A 147 1.45 -1.08 -9.60
C ILE A 147 2.02 -1.66 -8.32
N VAL A 148 2.19 -0.79 -7.34
CA VAL A 148 2.72 -1.18 -6.02
C VAL A 148 1.66 -1.96 -5.25
N CYS A 149 2.02 -3.13 -4.76
CA CYS A 149 1.22 -3.82 -3.75
C CYS A 149 1.24 -2.99 -2.46
N PRO A 150 0.14 -2.34 -2.02
CA PRO A 150 0.17 -1.31 -0.99
C PRO A 150 0.59 -1.88 0.38
N PRO A 151 1.83 -1.60 0.86
CA PRO A 151 2.42 -2.31 2.00
C PRO A 151 1.65 -2.10 3.29
N LEU A 152 1.24 -0.86 3.57
CA LEU A 152 0.49 -0.54 4.78
C LEU A 152 -0.86 -1.25 4.79
N HIS A 153 -1.63 -1.13 3.71
CA HIS A 153 -2.96 -1.74 3.59
C HIS A 153 -2.92 -3.27 3.59
N ILE A 154 -1.86 -3.87 3.05
CA ILE A 154 -1.68 -5.33 3.07
C ILE A 154 -1.43 -5.79 4.50
N ILE A 155 -0.39 -5.28 5.18
CA ILE A 155 -0.02 -5.71 6.53
C ILE A 155 -1.15 -5.43 7.52
N GLN A 156 -1.73 -4.23 7.48
CA GLN A 156 -2.88 -3.87 8.32
C GLN A 156 -4.09 -4.79 8.09
N GLY A 157 -4.42 -5.05 6.83
CA GLY A 157 -5.59 -5.86 6.51
C GLY A 157 -5.44 -7.33 6.87
N LEU A 158 -4.25 -7.90 6.74
CA LEU A 158 -3.94 -9.25 7.18
C LEU A 158 -3.97 -9.34 8.72
N THR A 159 -3.36 -8.38 9.42
CA THR A 159 -3.42 -8.29 10.89
C THR A 159 -4.86 -8.21 11.38
N ASN A 160 -5.65 -7.30 10.83
CA ASN A 160 -7.05 -7.12 11.22
C ASN A 160 -7.90 -8.36 10.95
N LYS A 161 -7.62 -9.10 9.87
CA LYS A 161 -8.34 -10.34 9.56
C LYS A 161 -8.07 -11.45 10.59
N ILE A 162 -6.83 -11.57 11.07
CA ILE A 162 -6.49 -12.50 12.16
C ILE A 162 -7.20 -12.08 13.44
N LEU A 163 -7.15 -10.79 13.78
CA LEU A 163 -7.77 -10.26 14.99
C LEU A 163 -9.31 -10.37 14.99
N GLU A 164 -9.94 -10.30 13.81
CA GLU A 164 -11.38 -10.45 13.67
C GLU A 164 -11.88 -11.82 14.16
N VAL A 165 -11.08 -12.87 13.92
CA VAL A 165 -11.42 -14.25 14.27
C VAL A 165 -10.81 -14.72 15.61
N SER A 166 -9.94 -13.91 16.22
CA SER A 166 -9.34 -14.17 17.53
C SER A 166 -10.36 -14.00 18.66
N ASP A 167 -10.14 -14.70 19.78
CA ASP A 167 -10.95 -14.54 20.98
C ASP A 167 -11.04 -13.07 21.42
N LYS A 168 -12.26 -12.59 21.63
CA LYS A 168 -12.52 -11.18 21.90
C LYS A 168 -11.91 -10.69 23.21
N GLU A 169 -12.01 -11.49 24.27
CA GLU A 169 -11.55 -11.07 25.59
C GLU A 169 -10.02 -11.11 25.67
N LYS A 170 -9.38 -12.16 25.13
CA LYS A 170 -7.91 -12.22 24.98
C LYS A 170 -7.41 -11.02 24.17
N ARG A 171 -8.02 -10.70 23.05
CA ARG A 171 -7.65 -9.56 22.21
C ARG A 171 -7.75 -8.24 22.97
N LYS A 172 -8.83 -8.01 23.73
CA LYS A 172 -8.98 -6.79 24.54
C LYS A 172 -7.87 -6.65 25.58
N GLU A 173 -7.51 -7.74 26.23
CA GLU A 173 -6.41 -7.75 27.21
C GLU A 173 -5.06 -7.43 26.54
N LEU A 174 -4.76 -8.07 25.40
CA LEU A 174 -3.55 -7.81 24.62
C LEU A 174 -3.49 -6.35 24.17
N PHE A 175 -4.59 -5.77 23.71
CA PHE A 175 -4.64 -4.36 23.30
C PHE A 175 -4.38 -3.38 24.46
N LYS A 176 -4.78 -3.72 25.70
CA LYS A 176 -4.41 -2.94 26.89
C LYS A 176 -2.90 -2.99 27.11
N ASN A 177 -2.29 -4.18 27.01
CA ASN A 177 -0.85 -4.36 27.17
C ASN A 177 -0.02 -3.59 26.14
N VAL A 178 -0.49 -3.52 24.88
CA VAL A 178 0.14 -2.77 23.78
C VAL A 178 -0.19 -1.26 23.83
N LYS A 179 -1.04 -0.82 24.77
CA LYS A 179 -1.53 0.57 24.88
C LYS A 179 -2.27 1.07 23.63
N ILE A 180 -3.02 0.18 22.98
CA ILE A 180 -3.88 0.54 21.84
C ILE A 180 -5.08 1.37 22.34
N LYS A 181 -5.50 2.36 21.56
CA LYS A 181 -6.61 3.24 21.91
C LYS A 181 -7.90 2.46 22.20
N ALA A 182 -8.66 2.91 23.19
CA ALA A 182 -9.90 2.24 23.61
C ALA A 182 -10.91 2.06 22.48
N SER A 183 -11.03 3.03 21.56
CA SER A 183 -11.92 2.95 20.40
C SER A 183 -11.63 1.77 19.47
N TYR A 184 -10.40 1.30 19.38
CA TYR A 184 -10.03 0.14 18.55
C TYR A 184 -10.16 -1.20 19.28
N ARG A 185 -10.28 -1.19 20.61
CA ARG A 185 -10.38 -2.43 21.40
C ARG A 185 -11.68 -3.18 21.14
N GLU A 186 -12.73 -2.47 20.79
CA GLU A 186 -14.04 -3.07 20.50
C GLU A 186 -14.18 -3.51 19.04
N THR A 187 -13.54 -2.81 18.09
CA THR A 187 -13.75 -3.04 16.66
C THR A 187 -12.79 -4.04 16.04
N SER A 188 -11.73 -4.47 16.73
CA SER A 188 -10.61 -5.24 16.16
C SER A 188 -9.88 -4.60 14.98
N LEU A 189 -10.22 -3.36 14.64
CA LEU A 189 -9.61 -2.64 13.52
C LEU A 189 -8.46 -1.78 14.04
N LEU A 190 -7.23 -2.20 13.75
CA LEU A 190 -6.02 -1.43 14.06
C LEU A 190 -5.65 -0.53 12.89
N THR A 191 -5.11 0.65 13.19
CA THR A 191 -4.40 1.46 12.20
C THR A 191 -3.07 0.80 11.83
N GLY A 192 -2.45 1.20 10.72
CA GLY A 192 -1.17 0.64 10.31
C GLY A 192 -0.10 0.70 11.39
N ARG A 193 0.00 1.83 12.10
CA ARG A 193 0.95 2.03 13.21
C ARG A 193 0.66 1.14 14.42
N ASP A 194 -0.61 1.01 14.80
CA ASP A 194 -1.00 0.20 15.94
C ASP A 194 -0.91 -1.30 15.60
N GLY A 195 -1.20 -1.67 14.34
CA GLY A 195 -0.96 -3.03 13.83
C GLY A 195 0.51 -3.43 13.92
N GLN A 196 1.43 -2.56 13.52
CA GLN A 196 2.87 -2.82 13.63
C GLN A 196 3.32 -2.98 15.08
N LYS A 197 2.86 -2.12 16.00
CA LYS A 197 3.15 -2.26 17.44
C LYS A 197 2.62 -3.58 18.00
N PHE A 198 1.42 -3.99 17.57
CA PHE A 198 0.83 -5.24 18.01
C PHE A 198 1.66 -6.44 17.54
N LEU A 199 2.06 -6.49 16.27
CA LEU A 199 2.90 -7.55 15.73
C LEU A 199 4.25 -7.62 16.45
N GLU A 200 4.88 -6.48 16.72
CA GLU A 200 6.13 -6.38 17.49
C GLU A 200 5.96 -6.89 18.93
N PHE A 201 4.85 -6.55 19.57
CA PHE A 201 4.53 -7.04 20.92
C PHE A 201 4.39 -8.57 20.94
N VAL A 202 3.69 -9.16 19.97
CA VAL A 202 3.51 -10.62 19.87
C VAL A 202 4.86 -11.34 19.81
N VAL A 203 5.80 -10.81 19.04
CA VAL A 203 7.13 -11.41 18.87
C VAL A 203 8.00 -11.22 20.11
N LYS A 204 7.93 -10.07 20.77
CA LYS A 204 8.74 -9.75 21.95
C LYS A 204 8.26 -10.42 23.25
N ASN A 205 7.03 -10.92 23.27
CA ASN A 205 6.44 -11.52 24.47
C ASN A 205 5.93 -12.94 24.17
N PRO A 206 6.84 -13.91 23.97
CA PRO A 206 6.48 -15.28 23.60
C PRO A 206 5.68 -16.02 24.68
N GLU A 207 5.74 -15.57 25.93
CA GLU A 207 5.02 -16.15 27.08
C GLU A 207 3.53 -15.75 27.11
N LYS A 208 3.11 -14.73 26.39
CA LYS A 208 1.71 -14.30 26.38
C LYS A 208 0.85 -15.26 25.56
N ASP A 209 -0.37 -15.53 26.02
CA ASP A 209 -1.35 -16.33 25.28
C ASP A 209 -1.96 -15.48 24.16
N VAL A 210 -1.55 -15.74 22.92
CA VAL A 210 -1.99 -15.03 21.71
C VAL A 210 -2.50 -16.04 20.69
N ASP A 211 -3.76 -15.88 20.29
CA ASP A 211 -4.34 -16.69 19.21
C ASP A 211 -3.59 -16.45 17.91
N TYR A 212 -3.40 -17.49 17.10
CA TYR A 212 -2.70 -17.43 15.81
C TYR A 212 -1.27 -16.89 15.90
N ARG A 213 -0.59 -17.13 17.00
CA ARG A 213 0.76 -16.60 17.26
C ARG A 213 1.75 -16.90 16.12
N VAL A 214 1.76 -18.12 15.61
CA VAL A 214 2.69 -18.52 14.53
C VAL A 214 2.45 -17.65 13.31
N THR A 215 1.20 -17.51 12.87
CA THR A 215 0.83 -16.69 11.71
C THR A 215 1.14 -15.21 11.93
N LEU A 216 0.88 -14.67 13.13
CA LEU A 216 1.25 -13.29 13.47
C LEU A 216 2.77 -13.06 13.48
N THR A 217 3.54 -14.05 13.94
CA THR A 217 5.00 -13.97 13.92
C THR A 217 5.53 -13.97 12.48
N LYS A 218 4.97 -14.83 11.60
CA LYS A 218 5.33 -14.83 10.17
C LYS A 218 4.90 -13.56 9.45
N LEU A 219 3.74 -12.99 9.83
CA LEU A 219 3.30 -11.70 9.32
C LEU A 219 4.24 -10.56 9.78
N TYR A 220 4.75 -10.62 11.02
CA TYR A 220 5.78 -9.68 11.47
C TYR A 220 7.06 -9.78 10.63
N GLU A 221 7.56 -11.00 10.38
CA GLU A 221 8.73 -11.22 9.52
C GLU A 221 8.51 -10.64 8.13
N LEU A 222 7.34 -10.88 7.51
CA LEU A 222 6.95 -10.28 6.24
C LEU A 222 6.92 -8.75 6.31
N SER A 223 6.39 -8.18 7.39
CA SER A 223 6.31 -6.72 7.57
C SER A 223 7.67 -6.02 7.62
N GLN A 224 8.75 -6.75 7.96
CA GLN A 224 10.11 -6.18 7.94
C GLN A 224 10.56 -5.83 6.50
N TRP A 225 10.04 -6.51 5.48
CA TRP A 225 10.29 -6.17 4.07
C TRP A 225 9.57 -4.88 3.64
N ALA A 226 8.51 -4.51 4.35
CA ALA A 226 7.80 -3.24 4.17
C ALA A 226 8.47 -2.06 4.90
N SER A 227 9.46 -2.32 5.77
CA SER A 227 10.21 -1.28 6.48
C SER A 227 11.43 -0.84 5.66
N VAL A 228 11.56 0.46 5.37
CA VAL A 228 12.71 1.00 4.62
C VAL A 228 14.05 0.67 5.30
N GLU A 229 14.12 0.84 6.61
CA GLU A 229 15.35 0.58 7.38
C GLU A 229 15.69 -0.91 7.43
N LYS A 230 14.69 -1.76 7.69
CA LYS A 230 14.90 -3.21 7.76
C LYS A 230 15.19 -3.80 6.40
N TYR A 231 14.52 -3.31 5.35
CA TYR A 231 14.78 -3.73 3.98
C TYR A 231 16.25 -3.57 3.61
N LYS A 232 16.89 -2.45 3.94
CA LYS A 232 18.32 -2.24 3.70
C LYS A 232 19.21 -3.29 4.37
N ILE A 233 18.84 -3.74 5.58
CA ILE A 233 19.57 -4.78 6.30
C ILE A 233 19.34 -6.14 5.63
N LEU A 234 18.09 -6.45 5.29
CA LEU A 234 17.70 -7.71 4.68
C LEU A 234 18.31 -7.91 3.29
N THR A 235 18.58 -6.83 2.58
CA THR A 235 19.07 -6.85 1.19
C THR A 235 20.58 -6.63 1.05
N ARG A 236 21.34 -6.62 2.14
CA ARG A 236 22.82 -6.49 2.09
C ARG A 236 23.46 -7.54 1.19
N ASP A 237 23.00 -8.78 1.28
CA ASP A 237 23.39 -9.83 0.33
C ASP A 237 22.31 -9.98 -0.75
N LYS A 238 22.52 -9.26 -1.86
CA LYS A 238 21.58 -9.24 -2.99
C LYS A 238 21.30 -10.59 -3.61
N LYS A 239 22.24 -11.55 -3.56
CA LYS A 239 22.08 -12.87 -4.16
C LYS A 239 21.11 -13.75 -3.40
N SER A 240 21.01 -13.59 -2.09
CA SER A 240 20.11 -14.37 -1.24
C SER A 240 18.69 -13.78 -1.12
N VAL A 241 18.48 -12.54 -1.57
CA VAL A 241 17.19 -11.82 -1.42
C VAL A 241 16.01 -12.60 -2.00
N PRO A 242 16.02 -13.07 -3.26
CA PRO A 242 14.87 -13.75 -3.83
C PRO A 242 14.48 -15.00 -3.02
N ASN A 243 15.43 -15.84 -2.67
CA ASN A 243 15.17 -17.07 -1.92
C ASN A 243 14.62 -16.80 -0.52
N ARG A 244 15.21 -15.84 0.19
CA ARG A 244 14.75 -15.45 1.54
C ARG A 244 13.35 -14.88 1.53
N LEU A 245 13.05 -13.99 0.57
CA LEU A 245 11.73 -13.39 0.43
C LEU A 245 10.67 -14.45 0.12
N VAL A 246 10.93 -15.32 -0.85
CA VAL A 246 10.03 -16.43 -1.21
C VAL A 246 9.82 -17.36 -0.02
N SER A 247 10.86 -17.67 0.77
CA SER A 247 10.73 -18.47 1.99
C SER A 247 9.78 -17.82 2.99
N VAL A 248 9.97 -16.53 3.30
CA VAL A 248 9.10 -15.79 4.25
C VAL A 248 7.64 -15.78 3.77
N ILE A 249 7.41 -15.54 2.47
CA ILE A 249 6.06 -15.54 1.89
C ILE A 249 5.42 -16.93 2.02
N ASN A 250 6.15 -17.99 1.67
CA ASN A 250 5.65 -19.36 1.74
C ASN A 250 5.34 -19.79 3.17
N GLU A 251 6.23 -19.49 4.11
CA GLU A 251 6.03 -19.79 5.54
C GLU A 251 4.83 -19.06 6.11
N PHE A 252 4.63 -17.78 5.76
CA PHE A 252 3.46 -17.02 6.15
C PHE A 252 2.17 -17.60 5.54
N SER A 253 2.16 -17.87 4.24
CA SER A 253 1.03 -18.47 3.54
C SER A 253 0.64 -19.83 4.16
N GLN A 254 1.64 -20.69 4.40
CA GLN A 254 1.45 -22.00 5.02
C GLN A 254 0.84 -21.87 6.42
N SER A 255 1.34 -20.95 7.26
CA SER A 255 0.80 -20.74 8.61
C SER A 255 -0.64 -20.23 8.56
N TRP A 256 -0.97 -19.30 7.64
CA TRP A 256 -2.32 -18.81 7.41
C TRP A 256 -3.31 -19.93 7.09
N ARG A 257 -2.92 -20.84 6.21
CA ARG A 257 -3.74 -21.98 5.78
C ARG A 257 -3.87 -23.05 6.86
N ASN A 258 -2.79 -23.32 7.60
CA ASN A 258 -2.80 -24.23 8.75
C ASN A 258 -3.77 -23.76 9.83
N ASP A 259 -3.86 -22.46 10.06
CA ASP A 259 -4.79 -21.83 10.99
C ASP A 259 -6.22 -21.74 10.41
N LYS A 260 -6.46 -22.25 9.20
CA LYS A 260 -7.76 -22.25 8.49
C LYS A 260 -8.37 -20.84 8.37
N LEU A 261 -7.54 -19.82 8.29
CA LEU A 261 -7.98 -18.44 8.09
C LEU A 261 -8.55 -18.26 6.68
N THR A 262 -9.63 -17.50 6.57
CA THR A 262 -10.25 -17.23 5.26
C THR A 262 -9.30 -16.48 4.35
N ALA A 263 -9.05 -17.00 3.15
CA ALA A 263 -8.24 -16.35 2.14
C ALA A 263 -8.91 -15.04 1.67
N ILE A 264 -8.14 -13.98 1.63
CA ILE A 264 -8.55 -12.64 1.23
C ILE A 264 -7.65 -12.08 0.13
N ASN A 265 -8.10 -11.05 -0.58
CA ASN A 265 -7.35 -10.43 -1.69
C ASN A 265 -5.91 -10.06 -1.33
N LYS A 266 -5.71 -9.55 -0.10
CA LYS A 266 -4.40 -9.13 0.39
C LYS A 266 -3.43 -10.30 0.55
N LEU A 267 -3.96 -11.47 0.96
CA LEU A 267 -3.17 -12.71 1.00
C LEU A 267 -2.71 -13.10 -0.40
N HIS A 268 -3.62 -13.05 -1.39
CA HIS A 268 -3.28 -13.37 -2.78
C HIS A 268 -2.19 -12.44 -3.33
N LEU A 269 -2.24 -11.13 -3.05
CA LEU A 269 -1.19 -10.21 -3.49
C LEU A 269 0.17 -10.58 -2.92
N VAL A 270 0.20 -11.02 -1.65
CA VAL A 270 1.43 -11.51 -1.02
C VAL A 270 1.93 -12.80 -1.68
N GLU A 271 1.04 -13.79 -1.86
CA GLU A 271 1.38 -15.11 -2.38
C GLU A 271 1.84 -15.08 -3.85
N ALA A 272 1.18 -14.27 -4.67
CA ALA A 272 1.32 -14.35 -6.13
C ALA A 272 2.13 -13.22 -6.77
N HIS A 273 2.25 -12.06 -6.11
CA HIS A 273 2.79 -10.87 -6.79
C HIS A 273 3.88 -10.14 -6.02
N LEU A 274 3.92 -10.27 -4.69
CA LEU A 274 4.82 -9.45 -3.88
C LEU A 274 6.30 -9.76 -4.11
N ALA A 275 6.65 -11.04 -4.29
CA ALA A 275 8.05 -11.43 -4.54
C ALA A 275 8.56 -10.81 -5.85
N ASP A 276 7.80 -10.97 -6.93
CA ASP A 276 8.16 -10.42 -8.25
C ASP A 276 8.27 -8.90 -8.21
N PHE A 277 7.33 -8.23 -7.52
CA PHE A 277 7.38 -6.79 -7.35
C PHE A 277 8.65 -6.34 -6.63
N ILE A 278 8.99 -6.94 -5.48
CA ILE A 278 10.18 -6.56 -4.71
C ILE A 278 11.47 -6.82 -5.49
N ILE A 279 11.55 -7.94 -6.23
CA ILE A 279 12.71 -8.29 -7.05
C ILE A 279 12.85 -7.29 -8.20
N LEU A 280 11.77 -6.97 -8.90
CA LEU A 280 11.76 -6.07 -10.05
C LEU A 280 12.11 -4.63 -9.68
N HIS A 281 11.62 -4.15 -8.54
CA HIS A 281 11.75 -2.74 -8.13
C HIS A 281 12.78 -2.50 -7.03
N SER A 282 13.40 -3.57 -6.51
CA SER A 282 14.39 -3.50 -5.43
C SER A 282 13.89 -2.75 -4.19
N GLY A 283 12.60 -2.92 -3.87
CA GLY A 283 11.98 -2.29 -2.71
C GLY A 283 10.49 -2.60 -2.60
N TRP A 284 9.93 -2.33 -1.43
CA TRP A 284 8.49 -2.41 -1.19
C TRP A 284 8.01 -1.21 -0.36
N GLY A 285 8.46 -1.10 0.89
CA GLY A 285 8.01 -0.05 1.79
C GLY A 285 8.37 1.36 1.36
N ILE A 286 9.44 1.53 0.58
CA ILE A 286 9.84 2.85 0.06
C ILE A 286 8.83 3.43 -0.95
N PHE A 287 7.97 2.59 -1.52
CA PHE A 287 6.92 2.96 -2.48
C PHE A 287 5.54 3.02 -1.83
N GLY A 288 5.45 2.92 -0.50
CA GLY A 288 4.17 2.81 0.20
C GLY A 288 3.34 4.10 0.18
N GLU A 289 2.08 3.95 0.56
CA GLU A 289 1.05 4.99 0.58
C GLU A 289 1.06 5.86 1.84
N GLN A 290 1.99 5.64 2.77
CA GLN A 290 2.02 6.33 4.08
C GLN A 290 2.13 7.86 3.96
N GLY A 291 2.80 8.36 2.92
CA GLY A 291 2.94 9.80 2.69
C GLY A 291 1.61 10.48 2.38
N ILE A 292 0.79 9.88 1.53
CA ILE A 292 -0.51 10.45 1.18
C ILE A 292 -1.50 10.33 2.34
N GLU A 293 -1.47 9.22 3.12
CA GLU A 293 -2.27 9.10 4.34
C GLU A 293 -1.89 10.17 5.38
N ALA A 294 -0.59 10.42 5.57
CA ALA A 294 -0.13 11.49 6.45
C ALA A 294 -0.58 12.87 5.96
N LEU A 295 -0.61 13.11 4.65
CA LEU A 295 -1.14 14.34 4.05
C LEU A 295 -2.64 14.51 4.32
N HIS A 296 -3.43 13.43 4.31
CA HIS A 296 -4.84 13.48 4.73
C HIS A 296 -4.99 13.90 6.19
N HIS A 297 -4.15 13.36 7.07
CA HIS A 297 -4.16 13.72 8.49
C HIS A 297 -3.84 15.19 8.71
N LEU A 298 -2.83 15.72 8.04
CA LEU A 298 -2.47 17.15 8.09
C LEU A 298 -3.60 18.04 7.55
N GLY A 299 -4.21 17.66 6.42
CA GLY A 299 -5.35 18.36 5.86
C GLY A 299 -6.55 18.43 6.83
N ASN A 300 -6.85 17.33 7.51
CA ASN A 300 -7.91 17.27 8.50
C ASN A 300 -7.61 18.15 9.73
N ILE A 301 -6.35 18.21 10.18
CA ILE A 301 -5.92 19.11 11.26
C ILE A 301 -6.08 20.58 10.82
N ALA A 302 -5.56 20.92 9.64
CA ALA A 302 -5.65 22.29 9.10
C ALA A 302 -7.12 22.73 8.97
N THR A 303 -7.99 21.88 8.45
CA THR A 303 -9.43 22.17 8.35
C THR A 303 -10.05 22.43 9.72
N LYS A 304 -9.74 21.63 10.73
CA LYS A 304 -10.24 21.84 12.10
C LYS A 304 -9.71 23.12 12.72
N CYS A 305 -8.44 23.46 12.51
CA CYS A 305 -7.83 24.67 13.05
C CYS A 305 -8.34 25.94 12.37
N CYS A 306 -8.50 25.92 11.03
CA CYS A 306 -8.87 27.11 10.26
C CYS A 306 -10.37 27.39 10.24
N PHE A 307 -11.22 26.35 10.31
CA PHE A 307 -12.67 26.48 10.10
C PHE A 307 -13.52 26.07 11.31
N GLY A 308 -12.91 25.68 12.42
CA GLY A 308 -13.62 25.24 13.61
C GLY A 308 -14.36 23.90 13.43
N ALA A 309 -15.18 23.52 14.42
CA ALA A 309 -15.87 22.23 14.44
C ALA A 309 -17.04 22.11 13.42
N ASN A 310 -17.42 23.19 12.72
CA ASN A 310 -18.49 23.18 11.73
C ASN A 310 -17.97 22.78 10.35
N GLN A 311 -17.79 21.47 10.13
CA GLN A 311 -17.35 20.90 8.85
C GLN A 311 -18.30 21.14 7.66
N ASN A 312 -19.56 21.56 7.92
CA ASN A 312 -20.58 21.71 6.87
C ASN A 312 -20.44 22.96 5.99
N ASN A 313 -19.54 23.89 6.32
CA ASN A 313 -19.40 25.16 5.60
C ASN A 313 -18.03 25.38 4.91
N ALA A 314 -17.07 24.48 5.05
CA ALA A 314 -15.69 24.79 4.75
C ALA A 314 -15.26 24.65 3.28
N LEU A 315 -16.02 24.00 2.42
CA LEU A 315 -15.63 23.76 1.01
C LEU A 315 -16.83 23.76 0.05
N LYS A 316 -17.70 24.74 0.15
CA LYS A 316 -18.52 25.13 -1.00
C LYS A 316 -17.71 26.11 -1.83
N VAL A 317 -16.81 25.59 -2.63
CA VAL A 317 -16.21 26.34 -3.73
C VAL A 317 -17.24 26.34 -4.85
N HIS A 318 -17.73 27.51 -5.18
CA HIS A 318 -18.61 27.76 -6.32
C HIS A 318 -17.87 27.57 -7.64
#